data_9160f5e4c33085f851761c20e729331a
#
_entry.id   9160f5e4c33085f851761c20e729331a
#
_cell.length_a   1.000
_cell.length_b   1.000
_cell.length_c   1.000
_cell.angle_alpha   90.00
_cell.angle_beta   90.00
_cell.angle_gamma   90.00
#
_symmetry.space_group_name_H-M   'P 1'
#
loop_
_entity.id
_entity.type
_entity.pdbx_description
1 polymer ?
#
loop_
_entity_poly.entity_id
_entity_poly.type
_entity_poly.pdbx_seq_one_letter_code
_entity_poly.pdbx_strand_id
1 'polypeptide(L)'
;MPDPTITPLRPRVLVVDDELAKLDTALGRATESLATALEARNVDVVRALSYEDGQAIVGSDASLRAVLLDWNLGLNSEGTHAQATALLHKLRERNSGAPVFLLAEREQTRGTMTIEVAEMVDEFVWPLEDSADFIAGRVLSAVRRYEAQLLPPYARVLAEYGRLREHSWSAPGHQGGIAFTKHPAGRAFFDFLGENVFRIDMGIERGALGSLLDHTGPVAESETYAARVFGAHRSYSGVVGTSGSNRSIMQACMKEDDLVVLDRNCHKSIEQGLMLTGARPVYMVPTRNRYGIIGPIPPSEMEQKTIRAKAGAGSLTKEVADQKPVYAVLTNSTYDGLCYNAVRAQALIEEYCDRIHFDEAWYGYARFNPMYRDHYAMRGDPAAHSGPTVFATHSTHKLLAALSQASYIHVRDGKGAIDHHRFNQAYQLHTTTSPLYAIVASNDITSAMMDGSAGRSLTQEAIDEAVDFRQVVGRMWREFTDKKEWFFKPWNAETIKNNGHKVAFEDAPAELLCHNQEPWALRPGDKWHGF
;
A
#
# COMPACT_ATOMS: atom_id res chain seq x y z
N MET A 1 7.11 38.83 4.31
CA MET A 1 7.54 38.63 2.91
C MET A 1 7.58 37.15 2.67
N PRO A 2 7.11 36.60 1.55
CA PRO A 2 7.25 35.18 1.28
C PRO A 2 8.75 34.84 1.22
N ASP A 3 9.12 33.72 1.81
CA ASP A 3 10.48 33.19 1.78
C ASP A 3 10.85 32.88 0.32
N PRO A 4 11.92 33.47 -0.25
CA PRO A 4 12.31 33.24 -1.62
C PRO A 4 12.85 31.83 -1.90
N THR A 5 12.96 30.96 -0.88
CA THR A 5 13.52 29.61 -1.00
C THR A 5 12.47 28.53 -1.23
N ILE A 6 11.16 28.82 -1.08
CA ILE A 6 10.09 27.89 -1.45
C ILE A 6 9.39 28.44 -2.68
N THR A 7 9.97 28.21 -3.84
CA THR A 7 9.22 28.32 -5.10
C THR A 7 8.10 27.26 -5.02
N PRO A 8 6.82 27.63 -5.06
CA PRO A 8 5.76 26.63 -5.13
C PRO A 8 6.04 25.77 -6.35
N LEU A 9 6.07 24.45 -6.17
CA LEU A 9 6.24 23.51 -7.26
C LEU A 9 5.21 23.86 -8.32
N ARG A 10 5.69 24.20 -9.53
CA ARG A 10 4.79 24.51 -10.65
C ARG A 10 4.01 23.24 -10.98
N PRO A 11 2.68 23.32 -11.14
CA PRO A 11 1.94 22.15 -11.56
C PRO A 11 2.47 21.67 -12.92
N ARG A 12 2.68 20.38 -13.02
CA ARG A 12 3.28 19.76 -14.20
C ARG A 12 2.18 19.20 -15.11
N VAL A 13 2.14 19.64 -16.34
CA VAL A 13 1.11 19.26 -17.32
C VAL A 13 1.78 18.64 -18.54
N LEU A 14 1.39 17.42 -18.89
CA LEU A 14 1.88 16.73 -20.08
C LEU A 14 1.00 17.07 -21.28
N VAL A 15 1.62 17.45 -22.40
CA VAL A 15 0.98 17.58 -23.69
C VAL A 15 1.56 16.53 -24.63
N VAL A 16 0.72 15.62 -25.10
CA VAL A 16 1.10 14.56 -26.04
C VAL A 16 0.44 14.84 -27.38
N ASP A 17 1.21 15.25 -28.36
CA ASP A 17 0.71 15.62 -29.69
C ASP A 17 1.87 15.55 -30.71
N ASP A 18 1.75 14.72 -31.72
CA ASP A 18 2.79 14.53 -32.73
C ASP A 18 2.83 15.69 -33.79
N GLU A 19 1.87 16.61 -33.74
CA GLU A 19 1.88 17.85 -34.50
C GLU A 19 2.47 19.05 -33.76
N LEU A 20 2.68 18.93 -32.44
CA LEU A 20 3.14 20.04 -31.58
C LEU A 20 4.40 20.76 -32.12
N ALA A 21 5.34 20.04 -32.75
CA ALA A 21 6.53 20.61 -33.35
C ALA A 21 6.32 21.11 -34.79
N LYS A 22 5.12 20.87 -35.38
CA LYS A 22 4.81 21.22 -36.78
C LYS A 22 4.11 22.59 -36.87
N LEU A 23 4.87 23.67 -36.73
CA LEU A 23 4.31 25.03 -36.71
C LEU A 23 3.75 25.47 -38.07
N ASP A 24 3.90 24.73 -39.13
CA ASP A 24 3.29 24.92 -40.44
C ASP A 24 1.83 24.44 -40.49
N THR A 25 1.40 23.55 -39.59
CA THR A 25 -0.01 23.13 -39.47
C THR A 25 -0.81 24.08 -38.59
N ALA A 26 -2.13 24.10 -38.76
CA ALA A 26 -3.02 24.90 -37.92
C ALA A 26 -3.11 24.32 -36.50
N LEU A 27 -3.18 22.98 -36.39
CA LEU A 27 -3.27 22.28 -35.11
C LEU A 27 -1.98 22.44 -34.31
N GLY A 28 -0.81 22.23 -34.92
CA GLY A 28 0.48 22.41 -34.23
C GLY A 28 0.66 23.82 -33.67
N ARG A 29 0.26 24.86 -34.43
CA ARG A 29 0.26 26.24 -33.89
C ARG A 29 -0.72 26.44 -32.75
N ALA A 30 -1.89 25.87 -32.82
CA ALA A 30 -2.91 25.97 -31.74
C ALA A 30 -2.44 25.28 -30.48
N THR A 31 -1.88 24.07 -30.57
CA THR A 31 -1.39 23.29 -29.41
C THR A 31 -0.15 23.96 -28.80
N GLU A 32 0.79 24.49 -29.60
CA GLU A 32 1.95 25.25 -29.06
C GLU A 32 1.51 26.58 -28.43
N SER A 33 0.50 27.26 -28.98
CA SER A 33 -0.09 28.44 -28.35
C SER A 33 -0.71 28.11 -26.99
N LEU A 34 -1.36 26.94 -26.86
CA LEU A 34 -1.91 26.43 -25.60
C LEU A 34 -0.81 26.11 -24.59
N ALA A 35 0.26 25.43 -25.00
CA ALA A 35 1.43 25.17 -24.17
C ALA A 35 2.03 26.49 -23.63
N THR A 36 2.23 27.46 -24.50
CA THR A 36 2.71 28.80 -24.12
C THR A 36 1.76 29.52 -23.14
N ALA A 37 0.44 29.41 -23.35
CA ALA A 37 -0.54 30.02 -22.48
C ALA A 37 -0.56 29.37 -21.06
N LEU A 38 -0.26 28.06 -20.95
CA LEU A 38 -0.06 27.36 -19.69
C LEU A 38 1.23 27.81 -18.99
N GLU A 39 2.35 27.88 -19.72
CA GLU A 39 3.65 28.35 -19.20
C GLU A 39 3.55 29.79 -18.66
N ALA A 40 2.85 30.67 -19.37
CA ALA A 40 2.59 32.06 -18.94
C ALA A 40 1.79 32.12 -17.62
N ARG A 41 1.10 31.04 -17.24
CA ARG A 41 0.36 30.86 -15.98
C ARG A 41 1.12 30.06 -14.93
N ASN A 42 2.44 29.99 -15.06
CA ASN A 42 3.33 29.29 -14.12
C ASN A 42 3.13 27.78 -14.04
N VAL A 43 2.79 27.14 -15.17
CA VAL A 43 2.73 25.68 -15.34
C VAL A 43 4.05 25.18 -15.93
N ASP A 44 4.54 24.04 -15.47
CA ASP A 44 5.65 23.31 -16.12
C ASP A 44 5.04 22.39 -17.19
N VAL A 45 5.22 22.77 -18.47
CA VAL A 45 4.65 22.00 -19.59
C VAL A 45 5.67 21.01 -20.12
N VAL A 46 5.36 19.73 -20.00
CA VAL A 46 6.14 18.63 -20.57
C VAL A 46 5.57 18.29 -21.95
N ARG A 47 6.40 18.33 -22.97
CA ARG A 47 6.00 18.05 -24.36
C ARG A 47 6.43 16.64 -24.75
N ALA A 48 5.52 15.82 -25.24
CA ALA A 48 5.77 14.53 -25.86
C ALA A 48 5.31 14.58 -27.32
N LEU A 49 6.23 14.29 -28.23
CA LEU A 49 6.00 14.40 -29.67
C LEU A 49 5.66 13.05 -30.32
N SER A 50 5.55 12.01 -29.51
CA SER A 50 5.23 10.66 -29.96
C SER A 50 4.47 9.88 -28.89
N TYR A 51 3.88 8.76 -29.29
CA TYR A 51 3.29 7.80 -28.36
C TYR A 51 4.33 7.25 -27.37
N GLU A 52 5.52 6.91 -27.86
CA GLU A 52 6.61 6.34 -27.07
C GLU A 52 7.08 7.31 -25.99
N ASP A 53 7.25 8.60 -26.32
CA ASP A 53 7.58 9.63 -25.35
C ASP A 53 6.49 9.80 -24.31
N GLY A 54 5.23 9.90 -24.76
CA GLY A 54 4.05 9.98 -23.88
C GLY A 54 3.96 8.79 -22.92
N GLN A 55 4.18 7.58 -23.44
CA GLN A 55 4.17 6.35 -22.67
C GLN A 55 5.29 6.30 -21.62
N ALA A 56 6.50 6.73 -21.99
CA ALA A 56 7.63 6.77 -21.07
C ALA A 56 7.39 7.77 -19.93
N ILE A 57 6.88 8.97 -20.24
CA ILE A 57 6.61 10.01 -19.25
C ILE A 57 5.47 9.60 -18.32
N VAL A 58 4.33 9.13 -18.83
CA VAL A 58 3.23 8.61 -18.03
C VAL A 58 3.68 7.46 -17.13
N GLY A 59 4.58 6.61 -17.64
CA GLY A 59 5.15 5.49 -16.90
C GLY A 59 6.11 5.88 -15.77
N SER A 60 6.76 7.04 -15.83
CA SER A 60 7.84 7.41 -14.87
C SER A 60 7.55 8.66 -14.05
N ASP A 61 6.67 9.56 -14.49
CA ASP A 61 6.44 10.86 -13.85
C ASP A 61 5.16 10.91 -13.03
N ALA A 62 5.27 10.63 -11.73
CA ALA A 62 4.16 10.75 -10.77
C ALA A 62 3.81 12.21 -10.41
N SER A 63 4.58 13.19 -10.88
CA SER A 63 4.33 14.61 -10.59
C SER A 63 3.32 15.27 -11.53
N LEU A 64 2.86 14.57 -12.55
CA LEU A 64 1.84 15.06 -13.49
C LEU A 64 0.54 15.44 -12.77
N ARG A 65 -0.02 16.60 -13.14
CA ARG A 65 -1.26 17.14 -12.59
C ARG A 65 -2.39 17.21 -13.60
N ALA A 66 -2.09 17.13 -14.88
CA ALA A 66 -3.04 16.96 -15.97
C ALA A 66 -2.33 16.41 -17.20
N VAL A 67 -3.09 15.81 -18.11
CA VAL A 67 -2.62 15.35 -19.42
C VAL A 67 -3.54 15.92 -20.49
N LEU A 68 -2.94 16.55 -21.50
CA LEU A 68 -3.58 16.95 -22.74
C LEU A 68 -3.13 15.95 -23.81
N LEU A 69 -4.04 15.23 -24.41
CA LEU A 69 -3.73 14.13 -25.32
C LEU A 69 -4.40 14.37 -26.68
N ASP A 70 -3.61 14.39 -27.74
CA ASP A 70 -4.17 14.38 -29.09
C ASP A 70 -4.90 13.05 -29.37
N TRP A 71 -6.17 13.17 -29.78
CA TRP A 71 -6.97 12.01 -30.14
C TRP A 71 -6.46 11.29 -31.39
N ASN A 72 -5.81 12.03 -32.29
CA ASN A 72 -5.25 11.53 -33.54
C ASN A 72 -3.80 11.04 -33.41
N LEU A 73 -3.25 10.99 -32.21
CA LEU A 73 -1.88 10.56 -31.95
C LEU A 73 -1.58 9.24 -32.68
N GLY A 74 -0.63 9.29 -33.61
CA GLY A 74 -0.23 8.13 -34.41
C GLY A 74 -1.37 7.49 -35.22
N LEU A 75 -2.31 8.30 -35.72
CA LEU A 75 -3.43 7.83 -36.55
C LEU A 75 -2.90 7.05 -37.73
N ASN A 76 -3.23 5.77 -37.81
CA ASN A 76 -2.81 4.91 -38.91
C ASN A 76 -3.75 5.02 -40.12
N SER A 77 -3.37 4.39 -41.25
CA SER A 77 -4.14 4.35 -42.49
C SER A 77 -5.53 3.68 -42.34
N GLU A 78 -5.76 2.98 -41.24
CA GLU A 78 -7.05 2.33 -40.90
C GLU A 78 -7.96 3.24 -40.05
N GLY A 79 -7.49 4.45 -39.68
CA GLY A 79 -8.25 5.41 -38.90
C GLY A 79 -8.52 4.99 -37.45
N THR A 80 -7.64 4.16 -36.87
CA THR A 80 -7.78 3.71 -35.47
C THR A 80 -7.00 4.64 -34.53
N HIS A 81 -7.62 4.96 -33.38
CA HIS A 81 -7.01 5.77 -32.31
C HIS A 81 -6.33 4.88 -31.25
N ALA A 82 -5.67 3.80 -31.68
CA ALA A 82 -5.15 2.77 -30.80
C ALA A 82 -4.07 3.29 -29.83
N GLN A 83 -3.19 4.19 -30.29
CA GLN A 83 -2.13 4.74 -29.45
C GLN A 83 -2.67 5.69 -28.37
N ALA A 84 -3.60 6.58 -28.75
CA ALA A 84 -4.25 7.46 -27.77
C ALA A 84 -5.01 6.65 -26.72
N THR A 85 -5.77 5.62 -27.13
CA THR A 85 -6.50 4.73 -26.24
C THR A 85 -5.56 3.96 -25.30
N ALA A 86 -4.47 3.40 -25.82
CA ALA A 86 -3.48 2.69 -25.01
C ALA A 86 -2.81 3.61 -23.96
N LEU A 87 -2.54 4.87 -24.32
CA LEU A 87 -1.99 5.84 -23.37
C LEU A 87 -2.98 6.22 -22.27
N LEU A 88 -4.28 6.35 -22.60
CA LEU A 88 -5.35 6.57 -21.63
C LEU A 88 -5.43 5.42 -20.62
N HIS A 89 -5.43 4.17 -21.08
CA HIS A 89 -5.42 3.00 -20.20
C HIS A 89 -4.21 3.03 -19.26
N LYS A 90 -3.00 3.23 -19.80
CA LYS A 90 -1.79 3.28 -18.99
C LYS A 90 -1.83 4.39 -17.94
N LEU A 91 -2.33 5.57 -18.30
CA LEU A 91 -2.51 6.67 -17.35
C LEU A 91 -3.51 6.29 -16.24
N ARG A 92 -4.65 5.71 -16.58
CA ARG A 92 -5.69 5.34 -15.62
C ARG A 92 -5.27 4.18 -14.71
N GLU A 93 -4.45 3.27 -15.19
CA GLU A 93 -3.84 2.23 -14.36
C GLU A 93 -2.93 2.81 -13.28
N ARG A 94 -2.15 3.84 -13.61
CA ARG A 94 -1.15 4.42 -12.71
C ARG A 94 -1.68 5.61 -11.90
N ASN A 95 -2.49 6.44 -12.50
CA ASN A 95 -3.09 7.62 -11.89
C ASN A 95 -4.54 7.81 -12.36
N SER A 96 -5.46 7.17 -11.66
CA SER A 96 -6.88 7.20 -12.01
C SER A 96 -7.53 8.58 -11.86
N GLY A 97 -6.94 9.47 -11.07
CA GLY A 97 -7.53 10.78 -10.73
C GLY A 97 -6.99 11.97 -11.53
N ALA A 98 -5.89 11.82 -12.29
CA ALA A 98 -5.32 12.94 -13.03
C ALA A 98 -6.29 13.43 -14.13
N PRO A 99 -6.60 14.73 -14.22
CA PRO A 99 -7.46 15.27 -15.29
C PRO A 99 -6.88 15.01 -16.67
N VAL A 100 -7.72 14.51 -17.57
CA VAL A 100 -7.37 14.27 -18.98
C VAL A 100 -8.22 15.14 -19.89
N PHE A 101 -7.57 15.91 -20.72
CA PHE A 101 -8.14 16.74 -21.76
C PHE A 101 -7.83 16.14 -23.13
N LEU A 102 -8.84 15.70 -23.85
CA LEU A 102 -8.65 15.15 -25.19
C LEU A 102 -8.70 16.27 -26.22
N LEU A 103 -7.59 16.50 -26.91
CA LEU A 103 -7.48 17.45 -28.00
C LEU A 103 -8.01 16.78 -29.27
N ALA A 104 -9.01 17.36 -29.90
CA ALA A 104 -9.64 16.77 -31.08
C ALA A 104 -10.31 17.84 -31.96
N GLU A 105 -10.72 17.45 -33.16
CA GLU A 105 -11.64 18.21 -34.01
C GLU A 105 -13.06 17.62 -33.86
N ARG A 106 -14.07 18.47 -33.78
CA ARG A 106 -15.47 18.02 -33.54
C ARG A 106 -15.98 17.01 -34.54
N GLU A 107 -15.58 17.13 -35.80
CA GLU A 107 -16.03 16.22 -36.83
C GLU A 107 -15.42 14.83 -36.70
N GLN A 108 -14.20 14.75 -36.17
CA GLN A 108 -13.44 13.51 -36.02
C GLN A 108 -13.87 12.68 -34.79
N THR A 109 -14.49 13.30 -33.79
CA THR A 109 -14.99 12.58 -32.60
C THR A 109 -16.33 11.88 -32.85
N ARG A 110 -17.08 12.29 -33.89
CA ARG A 110 -18.36 11.66 -34.20
C ARG A 110 -18.16 10.26 -34.78
N GLY A 111 -18.54 9.23 -34.00
CA GLY A 111 -18.52 7.83 -34.43
C GLY A 111 -17.22 7.06 -34.11
N THR A 112 -16.18 7.73 -33.61
CA THR A 112 -14.92 7.07 -33.19
C THR A 112 -14.81 6.93 -31.68
N MET A 113 -15.61 7.68 -30.92
CA MET A 113 -15.59 7.68 -29.46
C MET A 113 -16.42 6.52 -28.91
N THR A 114 -15.77 5.63 -28.16
CA THR A 114 -16.44 4.58 -27.39
C THR A 114 -16.85 5.09 -26.00
N ILE A 115 -17.81 4.44 -25.36
CA ILE A 115 -18.21 4.75 -23.98
C ILE A 115 -17.00 4.60 -23.04
N GLU A 116 -16.20 3.56 -23.22
CA GLU A 116 -15.01 3.29 -22.45
C GLU A 116 -14.01 4.45 -22.49
N VAL A 117 -13.72 4.99 -23.68
CA VAL A 117 -12.82 6.15 -23.83
C VAL A 117 -13.43 7.40 -23.18
N ALA A 118 -14.75 7.62 -23.37
CA ALA A 118 -15.43 8.77 -22.78
C ALA A 118 -15.39 8.76 -21.25
N GLU A 119 -15.41 7.58 -20.61
CA GLU A 119 -15.28 7.42 -19.15
C GLU A 119 -13.85 7.70 -18.65
N MET A 120 -12.85 7.58 -19.51
CA MET A 120 -11.44 7.86 -19.15
C MET A 120 -11.03 9.32 -19.35
N VAL A 121 -11.88 10.16 -19.94
CA VAL A 121 -11.58 11.55 -20.32
C VAL A 121 -12.44 12.50 -19.48
N ASP A 122 -11.83 13.54 -18.89
CA ASP A 122 -12.56 14.53 -18.10
C ASP A 122 -13.20 15.60 -18.98
N GLU A 123 -12.51 16.03 -20.04
CA GLU A 123 -12.98 17.09 -20.94
C GLU A 123 -12.47 16.90 -22.37
N PHE A 124 -13.30 17.33 -23.33
CA PHE A 124 -12.92 17.49 -24.72
C PHE A 124 -12.56 18.94 -25.00
N VAL A 125 -11.51 19.15 -25.77
CA VAL A 125 -10.98 20.44 -26.13
C VAL A 125 -10.86 20.55 -27.64
N TRP A 126 -11.24 21.68 -28.17
CA TRP A 126 -11.25 22.00 -29.60
C TRP A 126 -10.20 23.08 -29.90
N PRO A 127 -8.91 22.74 -30.12
CA PRO A 127 -7.83 23.73 -30.21
C PRO A 127 -7.98 24.73 -31.35
N LEU A 128 -8.69 24.38 -32.42
CA LEU A 128 -8.96 25.27 -33.56
C LEU A 128 -10.18 26.19 -33.37
N GLU A 129 -11.06 25.88 -32.40
CA GLU A 129 -12.30 26.64 -32.15
C GLU A 129 -12.19 27.51 -30.89
N ASP A 130 -11.56 26.98 -29.85
CA ASP A 130 -11.42 27.64 -28.53
C ASP A 130 -10.09 28.39 -28.45
N SER A 131 -10.06 29.53 -27.76
CA SER A 131 -8.80 30.23 -27.54
C SER A 131 -7.89 29.50 -26.56
N ALA A 132 -6.57 29.55 -26.79
CA ALA A 132 -5.56 28.95 -25.94
C ALA A 132 -5.70 29.39 -24.45
N ASP A 133 -6.01 30.68 -24.23
CA ASP A 133 -6.24 31.25 -22.92
C ASP A 133 -7.45 30.67 -22.19
N PHE A 134 -8.53 30.41 -22.90
CA PHE A 134 -9.74 29.79 -22.36
C PHE A 134 -9.49 28.35 -21.95
N ILE A 135 -8.85 27.57 -22.84
CA ILE A 135 -8.48 26.19 -22.56
C ILE A 135 -7.52 26.11 -21.36
N ALA A 136 -6.47 26.94 -21.33
CA ALA A 136 -5.51 26.97 -20.23
C ALA A 136 -6.19 27.28 -18.89
N GLY A 137 -7.22 28.15 -18.88
CA GLY A 137 -8.04 28.44 -17.68
C GLY A 137 -8.81 27.20 -17.19
N ARG A 138 -9.38 26.41 -18.10
CA ARG A 138 -10.10 25.15 -17.77
C ARG A 138 -9.14 24.12 -17.21
N VAL A 139 -7.98 23.92 -17.86
CA VAL A 139 -6.93 22.99 -17.38
C VAL A 139 -6.49 23.34 -15.97
N LEU A 140 -6.18 24.61 -15.70
CA LEU A 140 -5.80 25.06 -14.36
C LEU A 140 -6.90 24.87 -13.32
N SER A 141 -8.16 25.05 -13.68
CA SER A 141 -9.26 24.79 -12.79
C SER A 141 -9.37 23.31 -12.42
N ALA A 142 -9.17 22.40 -13.39
CA ALA A 142 -9.14 20.97 -13.14
C ALA A 142 -7.93 20.56 -12.30
N VAL A 143 -6.73 21.09 -12.61
CA VAL A 143 -5.52 20.88 -11.80
C VAL A 143 -5.74 21.26 -10.34
N ARG A 144 -6.32 22.45 -10.08
CA ARG A 144 -6.61 22.89 -8.71
C ARG A 144 -7.58 21.97 -7.97
N ARG A 145 -8.62 21.50 -8.66
CA ARG A 145 -9.57 20.53 -8.07
C ARG A 145 -8.87 19.20 -7.74
N TYR A 146 -8.05 18.71 -8.66
CA TYR A 146 -7.26 17.49 -8.47
C TYR A 146 -6.29 17.62 -7.30
N GLU A 147 -5.49 18.72 -7.25
CA GLU A 147 -4.54 18.97 -6.16
C GLU A 147 -5.23 19.09 -4.79
N ALA A 148 -6.43 19.67 -4.73
CA ALA A 148 -7.21 19.75 -3.50
C ALA A 148 -7.66 18.39 -2.98
N GLN A 149 -7.76 17.38 -3.83
CA GLN A 149 -8.17 16.01 -3.51
C GLN A 149 -7.01 15.01 -3.47
N LEU A 150 -5.81 15.44 -3.86
CA LEU A 150 -4.64 14.56 -4.01
C LEU A 150 -4.20 13.95 -2.68
N LEU A 151 -4.26 14.72 -1.61
CA LEU A 151 -3.90 14.24 -0.29
C LEU A 151 -5.10 13.60 0.40
N PRO A 152 -4.91 12.43 1.03
CA PRO A 152 -5.94 11.78 1.82
C PRO A 152 -6.30 12.60 3.08
N PRO A 153 -7.38 12.24 3.80
CA PRO A 153 -8.01 13.11 4.79
C PRO A 153 -7.07 13.72 5.83
N TYR A 154 -6.28 12.89 6.50
CA TYR A 154 -5.39 13.35 7.57
C TYR A 154 -4.17 14.11 7.04
N ALA A 155 -3.51 13.57 6.01
CA ALA A 155 -2.34 14.19 5.40
C ALA A 155 -2.65 15.58 4.83
N ARG A 156 -3.85 15.77 4.28
CA ARG A 156 -4.33 17.07 3.77
C ARG A 156 -4.42 18.08 4.89
N VAL A 157 -5.13 17.76 5.98
CA VAL A 157 -5.33 18.67 7.12
C VAL A 157 -3.99 18.99 7.79
N LEU A 158 -3.10 18.00 7.94
CA LEU A 158 -1.77 18.23 8.50
C LEU A 158 -0.92 19.15 7.61
N ALA A 159 -0.97 18.98 6.29
CA ALA A 159 -0.26 19.86 5.36
C ALA A 159 -0.82 21.30 5.37
N GLU A 160 -2.14 21.46 5.44
CA GLU A 160 -2.79 22.75 5.58
C GLU A 160 -2.37 23.44 6.88
N TYR A 161 -2.40 22.72 8.01
CA TYR A 161 -1.94 23.22 9.29
C TYR A 161 -0.47 23.70 9.25
N GLY A 162 0.43 22.90 8.68
CA GLY A 162 1.83 23.29 8.52
C GLY A 162 2.04 24.60 7.72
N ARG A 163 1.11 24.91 6.80
CA ARG A 163 1.14 26.15 5.98
C ARG A 163 0.63 27.40 6.72
N LEU A 164 -0.19 27.24 7.76
CA LEU A 164 -0.79 28.39 8.49
C LEU A 164 0.25 29.25 9.21
N ARG A 165 1.44 28.72 9.50
CA ARG A 165 2.55 29.44 10.15
C ARG A 165 2.16 30.10 11.48
N GLU A 166 1.23 29.48 12.20
CA GLU A 166 0.83 29.93 13.51
C GLU A 166 1.92 29.68 14.56
N HIS A 167 1.99 30.53 15.58
CA HIS A 167 2.87 30.29 16.71
C HIS A 167 2.27 29.23 17.64
N SER A 168 3.04 28.14 17.87
CA SER A 168 2.63 27.13 18.82
C SER A 168 2.92 27.56 20.27
N TRP A 169 1.88 27.49 21.11
CA TRP A 169 1.98 27.69 22.56
C TRP A 169 1.90 26.37 23.33
N SER A 170 1.82 25.26 22.63
CA SER A 170 1.78 23.91 23.18
C SER A 170 3.16 23.25 23.17
N ALA A 171 3.30 22.10 23.83
CA ALA A 171 4.41 21.18 23.59
C ALA A 171 4.34 20.70 22.10
N PRO A 172 5.47 20.37 21.47
CA PRO A 172 6.85 20.24 22.01
C PRO A 172 7.57 21.58 22.24
N GLY A 173 8.56 21.56 23.16
CA GLY A 173 9.30 22.75 23.55
C GLY A 173 10.13 23.42 22.46
N HIS A 174 10.33 22.79 21.30
CA HIS A 174 11.00 23.43 20.16
C HIS A 174 10.11 24.44 19.42
N GLN A 175 8.80 24.48 19.71
CA GLN A 175 7.87 25.49 19.21
C GLN A 175 7.96 25.72 17.70
N GLY A 176 7.66 24.68 16.89
CA GLY A 176 7.77 24.74 15.43
C GLY A 176 9.21 24.86 14.92
N GLY A 177 10.20 24.48 15.74
CA GLY A 177 11.61 24.50 15.38
C GLY A 177 12.38 25.73 15.83
N ILE A 178 11.72 26.79 16.36
CA ILE A 178 12.37 28.05 16.77
C ILE A 178 13.50 27.82 17.78
N ALA A 179 13.34 26.89 18.73
CA ALA A 179 14.37 26.59 19.72
C ALA A 179 15.67 26.07 19.09
N PHE A 180 15.58 25.28 18.04
CA PHE A 180 16.74 24.74 17.31
C PHE A 180 17.55 25.85 16.64
N THR A 181 16.92 26.90 16.12
CA THR A 181 17.60 27.98 15.41
C THR A 181 18.46 28.89 16.34
N LYS A 182 18.32 28.74 17.66
CA LYS A 182 19.07 29.53 18.67
C LYS A 182 20.44 28.97 19.03
N HIS A 183 20.82 27.82 18.50
CA HIS A 183 22.12 27.17 18.77
C HIS A 183 22.71 26.62 17.46
N PRO A 184 24.03 26.71 17.21
CA PRO A 184 24.63 26.26 15.95
C PRO A 184 24.32 24.80 15.59
N ALA A 185 24.43 23.86 16.53
CA ALA A 185 24.09 22.45 16.29
C ALA A 185 22.59 22.26 16.00
N GLY A 186 21.73 22.99 16.72
CA GLY A 186 20.29 23.00 16.46
C GLY A 186 19.96 23.54 15.07
N ARG A 187 20.62 24.63 14.68
CA ARG A 187 20.43 25.24 13.36
C ARG A 187 20.82 24.26 12.24
N ALA A 188 21.96 23.59 12.36
CA ALA A 188 22.37 22.57 11.38
C ALA A 188 21.37 21.42 11.28
N PHE A 189 20.79 20.99 12.40
CA PHE A 189 19.76 19.95 12.42
C PHE A 189 18.44 20.42 11.77
N PHE A 190 18.04 21.66 12.06
CA PHE A 190 16.86 22.28 11.47
C PHE A 190 17.01 22.38 9.93
N ASP A 191 18.16 22.86 9.46
CA ASP A 191 18.44 23.01 8.02
C ASP A 191 18.48 21.64 7.30
N PHE A 192 18.99 20.61 7.98
CA PHE A 192 19.04 19.25 7.45
C PHE A 192 17.63 18.62 7.28
N LEU A 193 16.75 18.77 8.27
CA LEU A 193 15.42 18.16 8.24
C LEU A 193 14.37 19.00 7.50
N GLY A 194 14.59 20.30 7.41
CA GLY A 194 13.64 21.25 6.85
C GLY A 194 12.54 21.67 7.85
N GLU A 195 12.01 22.86 7.64
CA GLU A 195 11.06 23.53 8.53
C GLU A 195 9.78 22.73 8.78
N ASN A 196 9.24 22.08 7.74
CA ASN A 196 7.94 21.43 7.82
C ASN A 196 7.89 20.31 8.87
N VAL A 197 8.98 19.56 9.06
CA VAL A 197 9.04 18.48 10.08
C VAL A 197 8.74 19.05 11.47
N PHE A 198 9.30 20.21 11.80
CA PHE A 198 9.13 20.84 13.10
C PHE A 198 7.77 21.55 13.23
N ARG A 199 7.23 22.07 12.13
CA ARG A 199 5.91 22.74 12.13
C ARG A 199 4.77 21.79 12.39
N ILE A 200 4.86 20.56 11.87
CA ILE A 200 3.85 19.52 12.03
C ILE A 200 4.06 18.65 13.27
N ASP A 201 5.20 18.82 13.97
CA ASP A 201 5.45 18.18 15.26
C ASP A 201 4.94 19.10 16.38
N MET A 202 3.72 18.84 16.80
CA MET A 202 3.02 19.66 17.77
C MET A 202 2.28 18.81 18.80
N GLY A 203 1.83 19.44 19.87
CA GLY A 203 0.97 18.78 20.84
C GLY A 203 -0.42 18.47 20.25
N ILE A 204 -1.20 17.70 20.98
CA ILE A 204 -2.53 17.27 20.55
C ILE A 204 -3.45 18.49 20.37
N GLU A 205 -3.84 18.73 19.13
CA GLU A 205 -4.84 19.75 18.74
C GLU A 205 -6.14 19.03 18.35
N ARG A 206 -7.06 18.89 19.29
CA ARG A 206 -8.33 18.18 19.06
C ARG A 206 -9.26 18.87 18.05
N GLY A 207 -9.14 20.20 17.91
CA GLY A 207 -10.00 20.98 17.03
C GLY A 207 -9.71 20.76 15.56
N ALA A 208 -8.46 20.96 15.14
CA ALA A 208 -8.06 20.93 13.74
C ALA A 208 -7.60 19.54 13.25
N LEU A 209 -6.84 18.81 14.08
CA LEU A 209 -6.20 17.55 13.69
C LEU A 209 -6.89 16.29 14.23
N GLY A 210 -7.91 16.45 15.08
CA GLY A 210 -8.55 15.34 15.76
C GLY A 210 -7.67 14.72 16.85
N SER A 211 -8.06 13.56 17.34
CA SER A 211 -7.35 12.85 18.41
C SER A 211 -7.07 11.39 18.01
N LEU A 212 -5.80 11.02 18.02
CA LEU A 212 -5.39 9.63 17.81
C LEU A 212 -5.86 8.73 18.97
N LEU A 213 -5.90 9.25 20.18
CA LEU A 213 -6.30 8.48 21.37
C LEU A 213 -7.81 8.26 21.46
N ASP A 214 -8.60 9.20 20.94
CA ASP A 214 -10.06 9.12 20.95
C ASP A 214 -10.63 8.68 19.58
N HIS A 215 -9.79 8.53 18.56
CA HIS A 215 -10.18 8.21 17.18
C HIS A 215 -11.26 9.15 16.65
N THR A 216 -10.99 10.46 16.68
CA THR A 216 -11.96 11.52 16.32
C THR A 216 -11.42 12.46 15.24
N GLY A 217 -12.33 13.19 14.57
CA GLY A 217 -11.98 14.19 13.55
C GLY A 217 -11.24 13.59 12.35
N PRO A 218 -10.26 14.31 11.77
CA PRO A 218 -9.50 13.84 10.61
C PRO A 218 -8.80 12.49 10.81
N VAL A 219 -8.45 12.10 12.04
CA VAL A 219 -7.92 10.76 12.36
C VAL A 219 -8.98 9.70 12.09
N ALA A 220 -10.21 9.88 12.57
CA ALA A 220 -11.31 8.94 12.31
C ALA A 220 -11.65 8.83 10.83
N GLU A 221 -11.59 9.95 10.09
CA GLU A 221 -11.79 9.96 8.64
C GLU A 221 -10.71 9.14 7.93
N SER A 222 -9.44 9.32 8.31
CA SER A 222 -8.30 8.56 7.79
C SER A 222 -8.43 7.06 8.11
N GLU A 223 -8.81 6.69 9.33
CA GLU A 223 -9.01 5.30 9.73
C GLU A 223 -10.19 4.64 9.00
N THR A 224 -11.27 5.39 8.76
CA THR A 224 -12.41 4.95 7.93
C THR A 224 -11.99 4.74 6.48
N TYR A 225 -11.19 5.65 5.94
CA TYR A 225 -10.62 5.54 4.61
C TYR A 225 -9.72 4.30 4.50
N ALA A 226 -8.80 4.10 5.45
CA ALA A 226 -7.96 2.92 5.51
C ALA A 226 -8.77 1.62 5.62
N ALA A 227 -9.83 1.60 6.44
CA ALA A 227 -10.71 0.43 6.57
C ALA A 227 -11.34 0.04 5.23
N ARG A 228 -11.81 1.02 4.45
CA ARG A 228 -12.33 0.80 3.10
C ARG A 228 -11.26 0.23 2.16
N VAL A 229 -10.08 0.85 2.12
CA VAL A 229 -8.98 0.46 1.23
C VAL A 229 -8.51 -0.96 1.53
N PHE A 230 -8.29 -1.28 2.80
CA PHE A 230 -7.79 -2.59 3.23
C PHE A 230 -8.91 -3.64 3.42
N GLY A 231 -10.18 -3.28 3.26
CA GLY A 231 -11.32 -4.21 3.34
C GLY A 231 -11.60 -4.68 4.78
N ALA A 232 -11.47 -3.81 5.75
CA ALA A 232 -11.81 -4.03 7.14
C ALA A 232 -13.15 -3.36 7.50
N HIS A 233 -13.75 -3.74 8.63
CA HIS A 233 -14.84 -2.97 9.23
C HIS A 233 -14.31 -1.74 9.94
N ARG A 234 -13.16 -1.88 10.60
CA ARG A 234 -12.47 -0.82 11.35
C ARG A 234 -10.97 -0.93 11.15
N SER A 235 -10.31 0.22 11.11
CA SER A 235 -8.85 0.31 11.14
C SER A 235 -8.42 1.29 12.22
N TYR A 236 -7.24 1.04 12.80
CA TYR A 236 -6.63 1.92 13.80
C TYR A 236 -5.20 2.22 13.37
N SER A 237 -4.88 3.49 13.29
CA SER A 237 -3.53 3.95 12.95
C SER A 237 -2.59 3.76 14.14
N GLY A 238 -1.48 3.05 13.96
CA GLY A 238 -0.47 2.81 14.98
C GLY A 238 0.79 3.63 14.75
N VAL A 239 1.34 4.18 15.82
CA VAL A 239 2.55 5.02 15.83
C VAL A 239 3.69 4.43 16.65
N VAL A 240 3.55 3.16 17.06
CA VAL A 240 4.56 2.42 17.86
C VAL A 240 4.90 1.06 17.23
N GLY A 241 4.68 0.96 15.93
CA GLY A 241 4.90 -0.22 15.11
C GLY A 241 3.92 -1.35 15.41
N THR A 242 3.99 -2.40 14.61
CA THR A 242 3.17 -3.61 14.83
C THR A 242 3.42 -4.24 16.20
N SER A 243 4.55 -3.99 16.83
CA SER A 243 4.79 -4.46 18.21
C SER A 243 3.78 -3.90 19.20
N GLY A 244 3.44 -2.60 19.10
CA GLY A 244 2.36 -2.00 19.87
C GLY A 244 0.99 -2.51 19.44
N SER A 245 0.75 -2.61 18.13
CA SER A 245 -0.48 -3.11 17.55
C SER A 245 -0.81 -4.53 18.03
N ASN A 246 0.16 -5.44 18.02
CA ASN A 246 0.00 -6.81 18.51
C ASN A 246 -0.38 -6.83 20.00
N ARG A 247 0.33 -6.06 20.84
CA ARG A 247 0.01 -5.99 22.28
C ARG A 247 -1.36 -5.39 22.54
N SER A 248 -1.78 -4.39 21.77
CA SER A 248 -3.14 -3.79 21.87
C SER A 248 -4.23 -4.83 21.59
N ILE A 249 -4.09 -5.62 20.52
CA ILE A 249 -5.03 -6.70 20.20
C ILE A 249 -5.06 -7.73 21.34
N MET A 250 -3.89 -8.17 21.79
CA MET A 250 -3.78 -9.17 22.85
C MET A 250 -4.41 -8.69 24.15
N GLN A 251 -4.12 -7.45 24.55
CA GLN A 251 -4.71 -6.83 25.75
C GLN A 251 -6.23 -6.70 25.67
N ALA A 252 -6.77 -6.43 24.48
CA ALA A 252 -8.22 -6.37 24.26
C ALA A 252 -8.89 -7.75 24.29
N CYS A 253 -8.17 -8.79 23.81
CA CYS A 253 -8.74 -10.12 23.58
C CYS A 253 -8.67 -11.05 24.78
N MET A 254 -7.68 -10.91 25.68
CA MET A 254 -7.35 -11.90 26.69
C MET A 254 -7.04 -11.30 28.06
N LYS A 255 -7.10 -12.13 29.07
CA LYS A 255 -6.76 -11.83 30.46
C LYS A 255 -6.00 -13.01 31.09
N GLU A 256 -5.61 -12.87 32.35
CA GLU A 256 -4.94 -13.92 33.13
C GLU A 256 -5.74 -15.24 33.10
N ASP A 257 -5.02 -16.33 32.92
CA ASP A 257 -5.51 -17.72 32.83
C ASP A 257 -6.40 -18.04 31.61
N ASP A 258 -6.58 -17.14 30.67
CA ASP A 258 -7.23 -17.45 29.39
C ASP A 258 -6.36 -18.40 28.54
N LEU A 259 -6.97 -19.45 27.98
CA LEU A 259 -6.30 -20.34 27.03
C LEU A 259 -6.18 -19.66 25.68
N VAL A 260 -4.98 -19.66 25.10
CA VAL A 260 -4.69 -19.04 23.79
C VAL A 260 -3.85 -19.96 22.91
N VAL A 261 -3.95 -19.79 21.58
CA VAL A 261 -3.25 -20.62 20.59
C VAL A 261 -2.31 -19.75 19.77
N LEU A 262 -1.03 -20.08 19.76
CA LEU A 262 0.00 -19.25 19.17
C LEU A 262 0.87 -20.01 18.17
N ASP A 263 1.20 -19.35 17.08
CA ASP A 263 2.30 -19.76 16.20
C ASP A 263 3.62 -19.75 16.99
N ARG A 264 4.36 -20.86 16.99
CA ARG A 264 5.68 -20.89 17.66
C ARG A 264 6.72 -20.03 16.97
N ASN A 265 6.47 -19.63 15.72
CA ASN A 265 7.27 -18.67 14.95
C ASN A 265 6.76 -17.22 15.06
N CYS A 266 6.08 -16.90 16.15
CA CYS A 266 5.55 -15.54 16.34
C CYS A 266 6.65 -14.51 16.65
N HIS A 267 6.35 -13.26 16.37
CA HIS A 267 7.21 -12.13 16.74
C HIS A 267 7.25 -11.96 18.27
N LYS A 268 8.40 -11.51 18.81
CA LYS A 268 8.59 -11.29 20.25
C LYS A 268 7.51 -10.43 20.92
N SER A 269 6.81 -9.56 20.21
CA SER A 269 5.70 -8.76 20.75
C SER A 269 4.50 -9.61 21.17
N ILE A 270 4.30 -10.78 20.57
CA ILE A 270 3.29 -11.75 20.98
C ILE A 270 3.68 -12.38 22.32
N GLU A 271 4.94 -12.79 22.47
CA GLU A 271 5.44 -13.31 23.78
C GLU A 271 5.36 -12.24 24.88
N GLN A 272 5.70 -10.97 24.54
CA GLN A 272 5.50 -9.85 25.47
C GLN A 272 4.03 -9.65 25.86
N GLY A 273 3.11 -9.78 24.89
CA GLY A 273 1.67 -9.74 25.14
C GLY A 273 1.21 -10.84 26.12
N LEU A 274 1.76 -12.07 26.00
CA LEU A 274 1.51 -13.14 26.99
C LEU A 274 1.97 -12.76 28.39
N MET A 275 3.18 -12.22 28.50
CA MET A 275 3.74 -11.79 29.80
C MET A 275 2.88 -10.71 30.45
N LEU A 276 2.34 -9.78 29.66
CA LEU A 276 1.50 -8.68 30.14
C LEU A 276 0.10 -9.11 30.54
N THR A 277 -0.45 -10.11 29.87
CA THR A 277 -1.83 -10.56 30.10
C THR A 277 -1.94 -11.75 31.06
N GLY A 278 -0.87 -12.53 31.22
CA GLY A 278 -0.91 -13.76 32.01
C GLY A 278 -1.66 -14.93 31.36
N ALA A 279 -1.96 -14.84 30.07
CA ALA A 279 -2.65 -15.90 29.33
C ALA A 279 -1.80 -17.17 29.18
N ARG A 280 -2.46 -18.33 29.03
CA ARG A 280 -1.85 -19.67 28.98
C ARG A 280 -1.72 -20.15 27.52
N PRO A 281 -0.51 -20.26 26.96
CA PRO A 281 -0.31 -20.55 25.54
C PRO A 281 -0.26 -22.04 25.20
N VAL A 282 -0.94 -22.43 24.14
CA VAL A 282 -0.70 -23.65 23.38
C VAL A 282 -0.02 -23.27 22.07
N TYR A 283 1.13 -23.87 21.79
CA TYR A 283 1.89 -23.54 20.59
C TYR A 283 1.61 -24.52 19.43
N MET A 284 1.30 -23.97 18.26
CA MET A 284 1.34 -24.65 16.98
C MET A 284 2.79 -24.62 16.48
N VAL A 285 3.35 -25.78 16.17
CA VAL A 285 4.78 -25.92 15.86
C VAL A 285 4.98 -26.00 14.36
N PRO A 286 5.70 -25.05 13.73
CA PRO A 286 6.02 -25.09 12.32
C PRO A 286 7.06 -26.17 12.00
N THR A 287 7.07 -26.60 10.75
CA THR A 287 8.13 -27.44 10.19
C THR A 287 9.43 -26.65 10.06
N ARG A 288 10.53 -27.36 9.81
CA ARG A 288 11.82 -26.75 9.48
C ARG A 288 12.49 -27.56 8.39
N ASN A 289 12.99 -26.90 7.36
CA ASN A 289 13.66 -27.59 6.28
C ASN A 289 15.14 -27.87 6.55
N ARG A 290 15.79 -28.63 5.67
CA ARG A 290 17.21 -28.98 5.77
C ARG A 290 18.17 -27.78 5.70
N TYR A 291 17.69 -26.63 5.23
CA TYR A 291 18.45 -25.37 5.16
C TYR A 291 18.30 -24.52 6.43
N GLY A 292 17.47 -24.95 7.37
CA GLY A 292 17.18 -24.22 8.60
C GLY A 292 16.03 -23.21 8.49
N ILE A 293 15.42 -23.08 7.32
CA ILE A 293 14.26 -22.21 7.10
C ILE A 293 13.07 -22.73 7.88
N ILE A 294 12.38 -21.85 8.59
CA ILE A 294 11.14 -22.17 9.30
C ILE A 294 10.01 -22.26 8.28
N GLY A 295 9.39 -23.41 8.21
CA GLY A 295 8.37 -23.76 7.24
C GLY A 295 6.95 -23.49 7.71
N PRO A 296 5.96 -24.03 7.03
CA PRO A 296 4.56 -23.91 7.41
C PRO A 296 4.26 -24.71 8.69
N ILE A 297 3.27 -24.25 9.44
CA ILE A 297 2.61 -25.07 10.45
C ILE A 297 1.77 -26.10 9.72
N PRO A 298 1.94 -27.42 9.99
CA PRO A 298 1.10 -28.43 9.38
C PRO A 298 -0.37 -28.27 9.77
N PRO A 299 -1.34 -28.57 8.87
CA PRO A 299 -2.76 -28.50 9.21
C PRO A 299 -3.13 -29.27 10.48
N SER A 300 -2.49 -30.43 10.72
CA SER A 300 -2.69 -31.24 11.92
C SER A 300 -2.37 -30.51 13.24
N GLU A 301 -1.48 -29.53 13.21
CA GLU A 301 -1.14 -28.68 14.37
C GLU A 301 -2.23 -27.66 14.68
N MET A 302 -3.07 -27.30 13.69
CA MET A 302 -4.18 -26.36 13.81
C MET A 302 -5.50 -27.03 14.19
N GLU A 303 -5.59 -28.36 14.15
CA GLU A 303 -6.80 -29.10 14.44
C GLU A 303 -7.18 -29.06 15.92
N GLN A 304 -8.47 -28.91 16.22
CA GLN A 304 -9.01 -28.84 17.60
C GLN A 304 -8.51 -29.99 18.50
N LYS A 305 -8.48 -31.23 17.97
CA LYS A 305 -8.02 -32.39 18.74
C LYS A 305 -6.57 -32.27 19.20
N THR A 306 -5.70 -31.75 18.33
CA THR A 306 -4.28 -31.55 18.63
C THR A 306 -4.10 -30.44 19.67
N ILE A 307 -4.82 -29.32 19.51
CA ILE A 307 -4.78 -28.21 20.47
C ILE A 307 -5.24 -28.67 21.86
N ARG A 308 -6.34 -29.42 21.95
CA ARG A 308 -6.82 -30.00 23.23
C ARG A 308 -5.82 -30.97 23.87
N ALA A 309 -5.23 -31.87 23.07
CA ALA A 309 -4.22 -32.79 23.55
C ALA A 309 -2.99 -32.05 24.10
N LYS A 310 -2.51 -31.03 23.42
CA LYS A 310 -1.40 -30.20 23.87
C LYS A 310 -1.75 -29.40 25.12
N ALA A 311 -2.96 -28.84 25.22
CA ALA A 311 -3.41 -28.11 26.39
C ALA A 311 -3.40 -29.01 27.63
N GLY A 312 -3.93 -30.24 27.55
CA GLY A 312 -3.94 -31.20 28.63
C GLY A 312 -2.57 -31.74 29.05
N ALA A 313 -1.63 -31.83 28.11
CA ALA A 313 -0.26 -32.29 28.37
C ALA A 313 0.68 -31.17 28.86
N GLY A 314 0.34 -29.90 28.64
CA GLY A 314 1.21 -28.75 28.92
C GLY A 314 1.27 -28.41 30.42
N SER A 315 2.44 -28.18 30.97
CA SER A 315 2.61 -27.81 32.38
C SER A 315 1.96 -26.45 32.73
N LEU A 316 1.86 -25.54 31.76
CA LEU A 316 1.25 -24.22 31.91
C LEU A 316 -0.26 -24.21 31.63
N THR A 317 -0.78 -25.20 30.91
CA THR A 317 -2.13 -25.16 30.33
C THR A 317 -3.07 -26.22 30.86
N LYS A 318 -2.56 -27.26 31.55
CA LYS A 318 -3.37 -28.39 32.04
C LYS A 318 -4.57 -27.99 32.94
N GLU A 319 -4.41 -26.91 33.71
CA GLU A 319 -5.45 -26.41 34.62
C GLU A 319 -6.59 -25.68 33.88
N VAL A 320 -6.32 -25.21 32.65
CA VAL A 320 -7.26 -24.48 31.80
C VAL A 320 -7.58 -25.25 30.50
N ALA A 321 -7.18 -26.52 30.41
CA ALA A 321 -7.27 -27.30 29.17
C ALA A 321 -8.68 -27.51 28.63
N ASP A 322 -9.68 -27.47 29.53
CA ASP A 322 -11.11 -27.59 29.17
C ASP A 322 -11.73 -26.28 28.67
N GLN A 323 -11.03 -25.16 28.82
CA GLN A 323 -11.51 -23.87 28.30
C GLN A 323 -11.48 -23.83 26.77
N LYS A 324 -12.39 -23.05 26.20
CA LYS A 324 -12.32 -22.66 24.79
C LYS A 324 -11.24 -21.61 24.63
N PRO A 325 -10.28 -21.78 23.68
CA PRO A 325 -9.31 -20.72 23.37
C PRO A 325 -10.00 -19.41 23.01
N VAL A 326 -9.58 -18.31 23.61
CA VAL A 326 -10.18 -16.98 23.39
C VAL A 326 -9.55 -16.21 22.25
N TYR A 327 -8.33 -16.64 21.83
CA TYR A 327 -7.53 -15.97 20.83
C TYR A 327 -6.57 -16.94 20.15
N ALA A 328 -6.37 -16.79 18.86
CA ALA A 328 -5.36 -17.50 18.09
C ALA A 328 -4.59 -16.55 17.22
N VAL A 329 -3.25 -16.74 17.06
CA VAL A 329 -2.43 -15.94 16.17
C VAL A 329 -1.57 -16.79 15.26
N LEU A 330 -1.49 -16.36 13.98
CA LEU A 330 -0.62 -16.90 12.93
C LEU A 330 0.26 -15.79 12.38
N THR A 331 1.55 -16.07 12.16
CA THR A 331 2.47 -15.18 11.43
C THR A 331 2.29 -15.38 9.94
N ASN A 332 1.78 -14.37 9.25
CA ASN A 332 1.47 -14.37 7.81
C ASN A 332 1.88 -13.03 7.15
N SER A 333 2.91 -12.96 6.31
CA SER A 333 3.85 -14.01 5.93
C SER A 333 4.96 -14.20 6.97
N THR A 334 5.67 -15.34 6.86
CA THR A 334 6.90 -15.54 7.64
C THR A 334 8.01 -14.62 7.13
N TYR A 335 9.12 -14.54 7.89
CA TYR A 335 10.29 -13.75 7.51
C TYR A 335 10.90 -14.17 6.15
N ASP A 336 10.78 -15.46 5.81
CA ASP A 336 11.27 -16.04 4.55
C ASP A 336 10.25 -15.93 3.40
N GLY A 337 9.13 -15.24 3.59
CA GLY A 337 8.11 -15.01 2.57
C GLY A 337 7.10 -16.14 2.40
N LEU A 338 7.00 -17.06 3.35
CA LEU A 338 5.98 -18.11 3.32
C LEU A 338 4.64 -17.57 3.81
N CYS A 339 3.58 -17.73 3.02
CA CYS A 339 2.24 -17.29 3.37
C CYS A 339 1.24 -18.45 3.36
N TYR A 340 0.32 -18.42 4.33
CA TYR A 340 -0.75 -19.41 4.44
C TYR A 340 -1.88 -19.09 3.46
N ASN A 341 -2.56 -20.14 2.99
CA ASN A 341 -3.92 -19.95 2.51
C ASN A 341 -4.79 -19.59 3.72
N ALA A 342 -5.11 -18.30 3.87
CA ALA A 342 -5.81 -17.77 5.04
C ALA A 342 -7.24 -18.31 5.17
N VAL A 343 -7.87 -18.73 4.05
CA VAL A 343 -9.19 -19.38 4.08
C VAL A 343 -9.11 -20.72 4.81
N ARG A 344 -8.13 -21.54 4.43
CA ARG A 344 -7.95 -22.89 5.03
C ARG A 344 -7.49 -22.79 6.48
N ALA A 345 -6.56 -21.90 6.78
CA ALA A 345 -6.07 -21.72 8.15
C ALA A 345 -7.20 -21.23 9.07
N GLN A 346 -7.99 -20.25 8.62
CA GLN A 346 -9.14 -19.78 9.37
C GLN A 346 -10.16 -20.91 9.61
N ALA A 347 -10.51 -21.69 8.58
CA ALA A 347 -11.50 -22.77 8.70
C ALA A 347 -11.13 -23.81 9.76
N LEU A 348 -9.84 -24.12 9.94
CA LEU A 348 -9.38 -25.03 10.99
C LEU A 348 -9.46 -24.42 12.40
N ILE A 349 -9.14 -23.13 12.52
CA ILE A 349 -9.07 -22.46 13.81
C ILE A 349 -10.46 -22.02 14.29
N GLU A 350 -11.37 -21.61 13.41
CA GLU A 350 -12.71 -21.14 13.77
C GLU A 350 -13.61 -22.22 14.37
N GLU A 351 -13.24 -23.50 14.23
CA GLU A 351 -13.92 -24.61 14.90
C GLU A 351 -13.86 -24.49 16.45
N TYR A 352 -12.80 -23.86 16.96
CA TYR A 352 -12.56 -23.79 18.40
C TYR A 352 -12.19 -22.39 18.92
N CYS A 353 -12.01 -21.38 18.07
CA CYS A 353 -11.63 -20.04 18.49
C CYS A 353 -12.41 -18.97 17.71
N ASP A 354 -13.00 -18.00 18.41
CA ASP A 354 -13.82 -16.95 17.80
C ASP A 354 -13.02 -15.67 17.45
N ARG A 355 -11.72 -15.60 17.79
CA ARG A 355 -10.85 -14.46 17.49
C ARG A 355 -9.54 -14.95 16.89
N ILE A 356 -9.31 -14.59 15.63
CA ILE A 356 -8.11 -14.99 14.88
C ILE A 356 -7.33 -13.76 14.49
N HIS A 357 -6.04 -13.74 14.80
CA HIS A 357 -5.12 -12.68 14.42
C HIS A 357 -4.10 -13.22 13.40
N PHE A 358 -4.02 -12.56 12.26
CA PHE A 358 -2.93 -12.75 11.31
C PHE A 358 -1.93 -11.62 11.53
N ASP A 359 -0.75 -11.95 12.04
CA ASP A 359 0.36 -11.01 12.10
C ASP A 359 0.96 -10.88 10.68
N GLU A 360 0.45 -9.90 9.95
CA GLU A 360 0.81 -9.59 8.57
C GLU A 360 1.79 -8.42 8.48
N ALA A 361 2.67 -8.30 9.50
CA ALA A 361 3.64 -7.19 9.58
C ALA A 361 4.52 -7.05 8.33
N TRP A 362 4.75 -8.13 7.57
CA TRP A 362 5.50 -8.15 6.31
C TRP A 362 4.62 -8.29 5.07
N TYR A 363 3.28 -8.21 5.21
CA TYR A 363 2.38 -8.68 4.16
C TYR A 363 1.24 -7.71 3.82
N GLY A 364 1.35 -6.45 4.23
CA GLY A 364 0.30 -5.43 4.05
C GLY A 364 -0.09 -5.13 2.60
N TYR A 365 0.75 -5.49 1.63
CA TYR A 365 0.49 -5.30 0.20
C TYR A 365 -0.38 -6.39 -0.45
N ALA A 366 -0.58 -7.52 0.21
CA ALA A 366 -1.14 -8.72 -0.41
C ALA A 366 -2.57 -8.52 -0.99
N ARG A 367 -3.41 -7.70 -0.34
CA ARG A 367 -4.77 -7.42 -0.81
C ARG A 367 -4.81 -6.83 -2.22
N PHE A 368 -3.79 -6.10 -2.62
CA PHE A 368 -3.82 -5.25 -3.81
C PHE A 368 -3.40 -5.96 -5.10
N ASN A 369 -2.94 -7.22 -4.99
CA ASN A 369 -2.60 -8.00 -6.18
C ASN A 369 -3.30 -9.36 -6.19
N PRO A 370 -3.94 -9.76 -7.32
CA PRO A 370 -4.61 -11.06 -7.46
C PRO A 370 -3.70 -12.26 -7.22
N MET A 371 -2.37 -12.09 -7.34
CA MET A 371 -1.36 -13.10 -7.05
C MET A 371 -1.47 -13.66 -5.63
N TYR A 372 -1.98 -12.86 -4.68
CA TYR A 372 -2.12 -13.24 -3.28
C TYR A 372 -3.55 -13.60 -2.88
N ARG A 373 -4.45 -13.84 -3.84
CA ARG A 373 -5.84 -14.23 -3.55
C ARG A 373 -5.89 -15.37 -2.55
N ASP A 374 -6.75 -15.25 -1.54
CA ASP A 374 -6.97 -16.21 -0.45
C ASP A 374 -5.82 -16.37 0.56
N HIS A 375 -4.74 -15.59 0.44
CA HIS A 375 -3.54 -15.72 1.26
C HIS A 375 -3.35 -14.59 2.29
N TYR A 376 -4.32 -13.69 2.47
CA TYR A 376 -4.27 -12.60 3.44
C TYR A 376 -5.56 -12.51 4.26
N ALA A 377 -5.51 -11.85 5.42
CA ALA A 377 -6.61 -11.84 6.41
C ALA A 377 -7.84 -11.07 5.92
N MET A 378 -7.68 -9.84 5.41
CA MET A 378 -8.79 -8.93 5.06
C MET A 378 -9.32 -9.20 3.63
N ARG A 379 -9.54 -10.49 3.29
CA ARG A 379 -10.01 -10.94 1.96
C ARG A 379 -11.52 -10.79 1.79
N GLY A 380 -11.96 -10.65 0.55
CA GLY A 380 -13.38 -10.57 0.20
C GLY A 380 -14.06 -9.28 0.67
N ASP A 381 -15.39 -9.29 0.63
CA ASP A 381 -16.23 -8.16 1.07
C ASP A 381 -16.44 -8.21 2.60
N PRO A 382 -16.11 -7.16 3.35
CA PRO A 382 -16.39 -7.10 4.78
C PRO A 382 -17.87 -7.27 5.11
N ALA A 383 -18.78 -6.72 4.31
CA ALA A 383 -20.24 -6.83 4.56
C ALA A 383 -20.77 -8.26 4.50
N ALA A 384 -20.10 -9.16 3.78
CA ALA A 384 -20.45 -10.57 3.68
C ALA A 384 -19.82 -11.45 4.77
N HIS A 385 -19.04 -10.88 5.68
CA HIS A 385 -18.31 -11.63 6.70
C HIS A 385 -19.22 -12.14 7.80
N SER A 386 -19.21 -13.45 8.07
CA SER A 386 -20.03 -14.11 9.10
C SER A 386 -19.23 -15.05 10.02
N GLY A 387 -17.92 -15.12 9.85
CA GLY A 387 -17.01 -16.00 10.58
C GLY A 387 -16.59 -15.45 11.96
N PRO A 388 -15.42 -15.86 12.45
CA PRO A 388 -14.82 -15.30 13.67
C PRO A 388 -14.43 -13.84 13.47
N THR A 389 -14.18 -13.12 14.57
CA THR A 389 -13.53 -11.82 14.49
C THR A 389 -12.08 -12.00 14.03
N VAL A 390 -11.70 -11.31 12.96
CA VAL A 390 -10.37 -11.40 12.39
C VAL A 390 -9.63 -10.08 12.58
N PHE A 391 -8.42 -10.17 13.11
CA PHE A 391 -7.48 -9.07 13.20
C PHE A 391 -6.35 -9.27 12.19
N ALA A 392 -5.89 -8.19 11.59
CA ALA A 392 -4.64 -8.15 10.84
C ALA A 392 -3.78 -6.97 11.33
N THR A 393 -2.48 -7.19 11.48
CA THR A 393 -1.53 -6.12 11.79
C THR A 393 -0.56 -5.93 10.64
N HIS A 394 -0.46 -4.71 10.14
CA HIS A 394 0.46 -4.34 9.07
C HIS A 394 1.51 -3.36 9.59
N SER A 395 2.80 -3.67 9.44
CA SER A 395 3.87 -2.66 9.54
C SER A 395 3.95 -1.93 8.21
N THR A 396 3.21 -0.87 8.07
CA THR A 396 3.16 -0.06 6.84
C THR A 396 4.52 0.52 6.48
N HIS A 397 5.40 0.70 7.49
CA HIS A 397 6.77 1.15 7.33
C HIS A 397 7.75 0.09 6.77
N LYS A 398 7.34 -1.19 6.63
CA LYS A 398 8.22 -2.25 6.11
C LYS A 398 8.11 -2.40 4.59
N LEU A 399 6.96 -2.84 4.11
CA LEU A 399 6.74 -3.16 2.69
C LEU A 399 5.69 -2.26 2.02
N LEU A 400 5.25 -1.23 2.72
CA LEU A 400 4.49 -0.11 2.19
C LEU A 400 5.28 1.19 2.43
N ALA A 401 4.80 2.31 1.92
CA ALA A 401 5.60 3.55 1.85
C ALA A 401 5.44 4.47 3.08
N ALA A 402 5.24 3.92 4.29
CA ALA A 402 5.09 4.74 5.49
C ALA A 402 6.43 4.98 6.22
N LEU A 403 6.44 6.00 7.09
CA LEU A 403 7.58 6.29 7.97
C LEU A 403 7.74 5.20 9.03
N SER A 404 8.98 4.99 9.51
CA SER A 404 9.26 4.06 10.61
C SER A 404 8.30 4.27 11.77
N GLN A 405 7.92 3.17 12.46
CA GLN A 405 6.91 3.10 13.52
C GLN A 405 5.45 3.11 13.03
N ALA A 406 5.17 3.49 11.78
CA ALA A 406 3.84 3.43 11.23
C ALA A 406 3.32 1.98 11.15
N SER A 407 2.08 1.76 11.53
CA SER A 407 1.40 0.48 11.44
C SER A 407 -0.12 0.66 11.36
N TYR A 408 -0.83 -0.38 10.93
CA TYR A 408 -2.28 -0.47 11.05
C TYR A 408 -2.68 -1.71 11.83
N ILE A 409 -3.78 -1.58 12.58
CA ILE A 409 -4.60 -2.68 13.04
C ILE A 409 -5.88 -2.66 12.21
N HIS A 410 -6.17 -3.74 11.52
CA HIS A 410 -7.42 -3.93 10.79
C HIS A 410 -8.28 -4.95 11.52
N VAL A 411 -9.57 -4.66 11.63
CA VAL A 411 -10.53 -5.52 12.34
C VAL A 411 -11.70 -5.84 11.42
N ARG A 412 -12.01 -7.11 11.33
CA ARG A 412 -13.22 -7.62 10.72
C ARG A 412 -14.06 -8.28 11.79
N ASP A 413 -15.11 -7.58 12.23
CA ASP A 413 -15.99 -8.05 13.32
C ASP A 413 -16.79 -9.26 12.86
N GLY A 414 -16.93 -10.22 13.77
CA GLY A 414 -17.66 -11.44 13.61
C GLY A 414 -18.01 -12.05 14.97
N LYS A 415 -18.00 -13.37 15.07
CA LYS A 415 -18.14 -14.03 16.38
C LYS A 415 -17.01 -13.59 17.30
N GLY A 416 -17.32 -13.28 18.55
CA GLY A 416 -16.33 -12.79 19.50
C GLY A 416 -15.88 -11.35 19.31
N ALA A 417 -16.66 -10.51 18.60
CA ALA A 417 -16.37 -9.09 18.40
C ALA A 417 -16.11 -8.37 19.72
N ILE A 418 -15.23 -7.37 19.64
CA ILE A 418 -14.87 -6.51 20.76
C ILE A 418 -15.36 -5.10 20.43
N ASP A 419 -16.14 -4.49 21.32
CA ASP A 419 -16.61 -3.14 21.12
C ASP A 419 -15.45 -2.13 21.04
N HIS A 420 -15.69 -1.01 20.36
CA HIS A 420 -14.67 0.00 20.13
C HIS A 420 -14.09 0.57 21.43
N HIS A 421 -14.93 0.82 22.44
CA HIS A 421 -14.48 1.44 23.68
C HIS A 421 -13.49 0.53 24.43
N ARG A 422 -13.81 -0.76 24.58
CA ARG A 422 -12.91 -1.73 25.18
C ARG A 422 -11.61 -1.88 24.38
N PHE A 423 -11.72 -1.93 23.06
CA PHE A 423 -10.54 -2.03 22.19
C PHE A 423 -9.65 -0.79 22.33
N ASN A 424 -10.25 0.40 22.36
CA ASN A 424 -9.52 1.65 22.50
C ASN A 424 -8.81 1.78 23.86
N GLN A 425 -9.41 1.29 24.96
CA GLN A 425 -8.72 1.22 26.25
C GLN A 425 -7.42 0.40 26.16
N ALA A 426 -7.46 -0.75 25.50
CA ALA A 426 -6.28 -1.58 25.27
C ALA A 426 -5.26 -0.89 24.32
N TYR A 427 -5.74 -0.20 23.30
CA TYR A 427 -4.89 0.58 22.39
C TYR A 427 -4.13 1.68 23.14
N GLN A 428 -4.81 2.44 23.99
CA GLN A 428 -4.22 3.53 24.77
C GLN A 428 -3.12 3.06 25.73
N LEU A 429 -3.19 1.81 26.25
CA LEU A 429 -2.14 1.24 27.11
C LEU A 429 -0.81 1.02 26.35
N HIS A 430 -0.85 0.88 25.03
CA HIS A 430 0.30 0.49 24.20
C HIS A 430 0.70 1.54 23.17
N THR A 431 0.10 2.73 23.20
CA THR A 431 0.44 3.85 22.34
C THR A 431 1.05 5.02 23.12
N THR A 432 1.35 6.11 22.45
CA THR A 432 1.87 7.34 23.06
C THR A 432 0.78 8.40 23.13
N THR A 433 0.84 9.25 24.16
CA THR A 433 -0.01 10.46 24.28
C THR A 433 0.50 11.63 23.42
N SER A 434 1.71 11.51 22.85
CA SER A 434 2.37 12.56 22.05
C SER A 434 2.87 11.96 20.73
N PRO A 435 1.96 11.59 19.80
CA PRO A 435 2.37 10.99 18.53
C PRO A 435 3.08 12.00 17.64
N LEU A 436 4.09 11.57 16.90
CA LEU A 436 4.60 12.34 15.77
C LEU A 436 3.58 12.24 14.62
N TYR A 437 2.88 13.32 14.34
CA TYR A 437 1.78 13.32 13.38
C TYR A 437 2.20 12.99 11.93
N ALA A 438 3.46 13.21 11.58
CA ALA A 438 4.02 12.74 10.31
C ALA A 438 3.87 11.23 10.12
N ILE A 439 3.93 10.43 11.22
CA ILE A 439 3.73 8.98 11.15
C ILE A 439 2.28 8.65 10.80
N VAL A 440 1.31 9.32 11.43
CA VAL A 440 -0.12 9.14 11.13
C VAL A 440 -0.41 9.54 9.68
N ALA A 441 0.11 10.70 9.22
CA ALA A 441 -0.03 11.14 7.84
C ALA A 441 0.60 10.16 6.85
N SER A 442 1.74 9.54 7.19
CA SER A 442 2.37 8.56 6.31
C SER A 442 1.56 7.27 6.16
N ASN A 443 0.82 6.84 7.19
CA ASN A 443 -0.16 5.76 7.09
C ASN A 443 -1.28 6.13 6.11
N ASP A 444 -1.81 7.33 6.22
CA ASP A 444 -2.87 7.84 5.37
C ASP A 444 -2.44 7.92 3.89
N ILE A 445 -1.25 8.47 3.63
CA ILE A 445 -0.62 8.47 2.29
C ILE A 445 -0.46 7.05 1.73
N THR A 446 0.00 6.12 2.56
CA THR A 446 0.13 4.72 2.15
C THR A 446 -1.22 4.13 1.72
N SER A 447 -2.29 4.44 2.45
CA SER A 447 -3.64 4.00 2.08
C SER A 447 -4.05 4.57 0.70
N ALA A 448 -3.74 5.85 0.44
CA ALA A 448 -4.02 6.48 -0.85
C ALA A 448 -3.19 5.88 -2.00
N MET A 449 -1.92 5.56 -1.77
CA MET A 449 -1.07 4.90 -2.76
C MET A 449 -1.57 3.51 -3.14
N MET A 450 -2.22 2.82 -2.21
CA MET A 450 -2.73 1.46 -2.41
C MET A 450 -4.19 1.43 -2.88
N ASP A 451 -4.88 2.57 -2.96
CA ASP A 451 -6.30 2.62 -3.35
C ASP A 451 -6.48 2.43 -4.86
N GLY A 452 -7.42 1.59 -5.25
CA GLY A 452 -7.80 1.36 -6.64
C GLY A 452 -6.73 0.69 -7.50
N SER A 453 -6.61 1.13 -8.76
CA SER A 453 -5.68 0.57 -9.75
C SER A 453 -4.21 0.83 -9.41
N ALA A 454 -3.89 1.94 -8.73
CA ALA A 454 -2.52 2.30 -8.38
C ALA A 454 -1.86 1.23 -7.48
N GLY A 455 -2.56 0.73 -6.46
CA GLY A 455 -2.05 -0.33 -5.59
C GLY A 455 -1.75 -1.63 -6.37
N ARG A 456 -2.60 -1.96 -7.34
CA ARG A 456 -2.37 -3.12 -8.23
C ARG A 456 -1.13 -2.91 -9.11
N SER A 457 -0.98 -1.74 -9.71
CA SER A 457 0.16 -1.41 -10.57
C SER A 457 1.47 -1.47 -9.79
N LEU A 458 1.54 -0.81 -8.62
CA LEU A 458 2.73 -0.79 -7.77
C LEU A 458 3.13 -2.21 -7.30
N THR A 459 2.16 -3.03 -6.92
CA THR A 459 2.44 -4.41 -6.48
C THR A 459 2.83 -5.30 -7.65
N GLN A 460 2.27 -5.08 -8.83
CA GLN A 460 2.65 -5.84 -10.03
C GLN A 460 4.08 -5.51 -10.47
N GLU A 461 4.46 -4.24 -10.53
CA GLU A 461 5.84 -3.82 -10.82
C GLU A 461 6.85 -4.53 -9.90
N ALA A 462 6.58 -4.57 -8.60
CA ALA A 462 7.45 -5.25 -7.64
C ALA A 462 7.54 -6.78 -7.86
N ILE A 463 6.43 -7.41 -8.28
CA ILE A 463 6.42 -8.85 -8.62
C ILE A 463 7.25 -9.10 -9.88
N ASP A 464 7.06 -8.28 -10.91
CA ASP A 464 7.75 -8.41 -12.18
C ASP A 464 9.27 -8.28 -11.99
N GLU A 465 9.73 -7.25 -11.27
CA GLU A 465 11.13 -7.06 -10.92
C GLU A 465 11.71 -8.23 -10.09
N ALA A 466 10.93 -8.75 -9.13
CA ALA A 466 11.37 -9.87 -8.30
C ALA A 466 11.49 -11.17 -9.11
N VAL A 467 10.61 -11.39 -10.08
CA VAL A 467 10.66 -12.54 -10.99
C VAL A 467 11.87 -12.42 -11.91
N ASP A 468 12.07 -11.27 -12.54
CA ASP A 468 13.22 -11.01 -13.41
C ASP A 468 14.53 -11.21 -12.67
N PHE A 469 14.65 -10.65 -11.46
CA PHE A 469 15.82 -10.85 -10.61
C PHE A 469 16.09 -12.33 -10.33
N ARG A 470 15.06 -13.11 -9.96
CA ARG A 470 15.20 -14.55 -9.70
C ARG A 470 15.64 -15.31 -10.94
N GLN A 471 15.10 -14.97 -12.10
CA GLN A 471 15.47 -15.62 -13.37
C GLN A 471 16.92 -15.29 -13.76
N VAL A 472 17.34 -14.02 -13.61
CA VAL A 472 18.74 -13.62 -13.86
C VAL A 472 19.70 -14.38 -12.94
N VAL A 473 19.43 -14.42 -11.63
CA VAL A 473 20.27 -15.16 -10.68
C VAL A 473 20.28 -16.67 -10.97
N GLY A 474 19.15 -17.24 -11.41
CA GLY A 474 19.07 -18.64 -11.84
C GLY A 474 19.95 -18.95 -13.06
N ARG A 475 19.92 -18.06 -14.07
CA ARG A 475 20.81 -18.17 -15.26
C ARG A 475 22.29 -18.04 -14.88
N MET A 476 22.65 -17.09 -14.00
CA MET A 476 24.01 -16.94 -13.49
C MET A 476 24.49 -18.17 -12.72
N TRP A 477 23.62 -18.74 -11.89
CA TRP A 477 23.93 -20.01 -11.22
C TRP A 477 24.26 -21.10 -12.23
N ARG A 478 23.42 -21.31 -13.25
CA ARG A 478 23.62 -22.34 -14.27
C ARG A 478 24.90 -22.15 -15.09
N GLU A 479 25.28 -20.89 -15.39
CA GLU A 479 26.45 -20.58 -16.20
C GLU A 479 27.78 -20.65 -15.44
N PHE A 480 27.80 -20.16 -14.20
CA PHE A 480 29.05 -19.88 -13.48
C PHE A 480 29.34 -20.82 -12.31
N THR A 481 28.37 -21.64 -11.85
CA THR A 481 28.60 -22.52 -10.69
C THR A 481 29.69 -23.56 -10.94
N ASP A 482 29.73 -24.14 -12.14
CA ASP A 482 30.76 -25.14 -12.51
C ASP A 482 32.17 -24.55 -12.59
N LYS A 483 32.27 -23.25 -12.85
CA LYS A 483 33.52 -22.48 -12.86
C LYS A 483 33.97 -22.06 -11.45
N LYS A 484 33.13 -22.30 -10.42
CA LYS A 484 33.31 -21.86 -9.03
C LYS A 484 33.37 -20.32 -8.89
N GLU A 485 32.74 -19.60 -9.81
CA GLU A 485 32.67 -18.14 -9.83
C GLU A 485 31.36 -17.62 -9.21
N TRP A 486 30.40 -18.51 -8.96
CA TRP A 486 29.11 -18.16 -8.36
C TRP A 486 28.69 -19.24 -7.34
N PHE A 487 28.16 -18.85 -6.19
CA PHE A 487 27.96 -19.75 -5.03
C PHE A 487 26.54 -19.81 -4.48
N PHE A 488 25.58 -19.03 -4.99
CA PHE A 488 24.19 -19.04 -4.53
C PHE A 488 23.19 -19.09 -5.69
N LYS A 489 21.99 -19.59 -5.39
CA LYS A 489 20.86 -19.65 -6.33
C LYS A 489 19.58 -19.22 -5.62
N PRO A 490 18.52 -18.79 -6.38
CA PRO A 490 17.22 -18.53 -5.80
C PRO A 490 16.65 -19.80 -5.16
N TRP A 491 15.96 -19.64 -4.04
CA TRP A 491 15.17 -20.72 -3.46
C TRP A 491 13.78 -20.72 -4.07
N ASN A 492 13.58 -21.53 -5.09
CA ASN A 492 12.33 -21.75 -5.81
C ASN A 492 12.36 -23.14 -6.46
N ALA A 493 11.25 -23.58 -7.03
CA ALA A 493 11.20 -24.82 -7.79
C ALA A 493 12.23 -24.82 -8.93
N GLU A 494 12.95 -25.92 -9.12
CA GLU A 494 13.94 -26.03 -10.21
C GLU A 494 13.29 -26.07 -11.59
N THR A 495 12.10 -26.68 -11.65
CA THR A 495 11.29 -26.76 -12.88
C THR A 495 9.83 -26.49 -12.55
N ILE A 496 9.13 -25.86 -13.48
CA ILE A 496 7.69 -25.64 -13.43
C ILE A 496 6.99 -26.26 -14.65
N LYS A 497 5.67 -26.43 -14.57
CA LYS A 497 4.86 -26.88 -15.68
C LYS A 497 4.42 -25.70 -16.53
N ASN A 498 4.72 -25.75 -17.83
CA ASN A 498 4.22 -24.82 -18.84
C ASN A 498 3.59 -25.63 -19.97
N ASN A 499 2.29 -25.51 -20.19
CA ASN A 499 1.53 -26.24 -21.23
C ASN A 499 1.81 -27.74 -21.22
N GLY A 500 1.86 -28.38 -20.03
CA GLY A 500 2.12 -29.79 -19.84
C GLY A 500 3.60 -30.23 -19.89
N HIS A 501 4.50 -29.35 -20.28
CA HIS A 501 5.94 -29.59 -20.33
C HIS A 501 6.65 -29.01 -19.09
N LYS A 502 7.73 -29.69 -18.66
CA LYS A 502 8.62 -29.17 -17.63
C LYS A 502 9.61 -28.21 -18.27
N VAL A 503 9.69 -26.97 -17.75
CA VAL A 503 10.69 -25.98 -18.13
C VAL A 503 11.47 -25.57 -16.88
N ALA A 504 12.74 -25.19 -17.05
CA ALA A 504 13.51 -24.63 -15.94
C ALA A 504 12.87 -23.31 -15.48
N PHE A 505 12.94 -23.02 -14.18
CA PHE A 505 12.32 -21.80 -13.63
C PHE A 505 12.84 -20.54 -14.32
N GLU A 506 14.15 -20.46 -14.54
CA GLU A 506 14.81 -19.31 -15.16
C GLU A 506 14.51 -19.12 -16.65
N ASP A 507 13.95 -20.15 -17.32
CA ASP A 507 13.56 -20.13 -18.73
C ASP A 507 12.03 -20.09 -18.91
N ALA A 508 11.29 -20.05 -17.82
CA ALA A 508 9.84 -19.99 -17.85
C ALA A 508 9.33 -18.63 -18.34
N PRO A 509 8.17 -18.56 -19.02
CA PRO A 509 7.56 -17.29 -19.36
C PRO A 509 7.31 -16.46 -18.09
N ALA A 510 7.77 -15.21 -18.08
CA ALA A 510 7.57 -14.29 -16.96
C ALA A 510 6.08 -14.13 -16.62
N GLU A 511 5.21 -14.03 -17.64
CA GLU A 511 3.75 -13.98 -17.50
C GLU A 511 3.20 -15.10 -16.62
N LEU A 512 3.69 -16.34 -16.78
CA LEU A 512 3.28 -17.47 -15.95
C LEU A 512 3.71 -17.30 -14.49
N LEU A 513 4.89 -16.75 -14.26
CA LEU A 513 5.44 -16.57 -12.92
C LEU A 513 4.83 -15.36 -12.19
N CYS A 514 4.53 -14.29 -12.91
CA CYS A 514 4.01 -13.05 -12.35
C CYS A 514 2.51 -13.09 -12.03
N HIS A 515 1.74 -13.97 -12.68
CA HIS A 515 0.28 -13.96 -12.57
C HIS A 515 -0.34 -15.28 -12.10
N ASN A 516 0.47 -16.31 -11.79
CA ASN A 516 -0.02 -17.61 -11.36
C ASN A 516 0.62 -18.07 -10.05
N GLN A 517 -0.22 -18.41 -9.06
CA GLN A 517 0.22 -18.92 -7.76
C GLN A 517 0.87 -20.31 -7.83
N GLU A 518 0.51 -21.12 -8.82
CA GLU A 518 0.88 -22.52 -8.94
C GLU A 518 2.41 -22.79 -8.92
N PRO A 519 3.26 -22.00 -9.63
CA PRO A 519 4.70 -22.14 -9.58
C PRO A 519 5.33 -21.91 -8.20
N TRP A 520 4.63 -21.21 -7.32
CA TRP A 520 5.12 -20.80 -6.00
C TRP A 520 4.58 -21.66 -4.85
N ALA A 521 3.62 -22.55 -5.15
CA ALA A 521 2.97 -23.36 -4.13
C ALA A 521 3.96 -24.37 -3.51
N LEU A 522 4.00 -24.42 -2.18
CA LEU A 522 4.68 -25.48 -1.44
C LEU A 522 3.75 -26.68 -1.33
N ARG A 523 4.16 -27.83 -1.90
CA ARG A 523 3.36 -29.05 -1.88
C ARG A 523 4.05 -30.13 -1.10
N PRO A 524 3.29 -30.93 -0.33
CA PRO A 524 3.83 -32.13 0.28
C PRO A 524 4.46 -33.04 -0.79
N GLY A 525 5.68 -33.50 -0.55
CA GLY A 525 6.43 -34.36 -1.48
C GLY A 525 7.34 -33.64 -2.46
N ASP A 526 7.22 -32.34 -2.66
CA ASP A 526 8.16 -31.57 -3.48
C ASP A 526 9.51 -31.44 -2.77
N LYS A 527 10.58 -31.97 -3.38
CA LYS A 527 11.90 -32.04 -2.75
C LYS A 527 12.68 -30.71 -2.76
N TRP A 528 12.32 -29.78 -3.66
CA TRP A 528 13.08 -28.55 -3.85
C TRP A 528 13.05 -27.64 -2.61
N HIS A 529 11.95 -27.60 -1.87
CA HIS A 529 11.82 -26.76 -0.67
C HIS A 529 12.33 -27.43 0.61
N GLY A 530 12.44 -28.78 0.65
CA GLY A 530 13.07 -29.53 1.74
C GLY A 530 12.25 -29.65 3.03
N PHE A 531 10.94 -29.34 2.98
CA PHE A 531 10.00 -29.54 4.10
C PHE A 531 9.39 -30.92 4.09
#